data_e3376080638ce5b430e20bbf1878e8d7
#
_entry.id   e3376080638ce5b430e20bbf1878e8d7
#
_cell.length_a   1.000
_cell.length_b   1.000
_cell.length_c   1.000
_cell.angle_alpha   90.00
_cell.angle_beta   90.00
_cell.angle_gamma   90.00
#
_symmetry.space_group_name_H-M   'P 1'
#
loop_
_entity.id
_entity.type
_entity.pdbx_description
1 polymer ?
#
loop_
_entity_poly.entity_id
_entity_poly.type
_entity_poly.pdbx_seq_one_letter_code
_entity_poly.pdbx_strand_id
1 'polypeptide(L)'
;MLQSPELMRGACSWRTSRQTSQVCHHGSNRARSSRRAMHVLAAVNSSSNQQDEPIRRVVVTGMGLVSPLGHEVDTFYNALLAGQSGISRIEGFDTADFSTQIAGEIKELDASPYIIKKLEKRVDKTIKYMLCSGKKALIHAGLDPNGTDIKQLDLSRAGILMGSAMGGMSSFSNAVDALVTSGHRKMNPFCIPFAINNMGGAMLAMDLGFMGPNYSISTACATGNYSIHNAAEHIRRGDADLMLAGASDAAIMPSGIGGFIACKALSKRNGEPERASRPWDQGRDGFVMGEGAGALVLEDLDHALARGAPILAEYVGGAFTCDAHHMTEPHPDGKGVILCIERALKASGIQAHEVNYVNAHATSTQAGDMAEYRALNTVFPHESLRMNSTKSMIGHLLGGAGAVEAVATVQAIATGWLHPSINLEEPEPGVDLARVCAGVKQQHAVNVALSNSFGFGGHNSCIMFRKFVA
;
A
#
# COMPACT_ATOMS: atom_id res chain seq x y z
N MET A 1 -16.44 -43.89 -22.57
CA MET A 1 -16.82 -44.79 -21.47
C MET A 1 -16.55 -44.06 -20.17
N LEU A 2 -17.61 -43.79 -19.45
CA LEU A 2 -17.66 -43.05 -18.20
C LEU A 2 -17.07 -43.88 -17.04
N GLN A 3 -16.24 -43.28 -16.16
CA GLN A 3 -16.14 -43.72 -14.77
C GLN A 3 -15.98 -42.48 -13.87
N SER A 4 -16.93 -42.32 -12.97
CA SER A 4 -17.04 -41.33 -11.91
C SER A 4 -16.02 -41.58 -10.78
N PRO A 5 -15.59 -40.58 -10.04
CA PRO A 5 -14.98 -40.76 -8.73
C PRO A 5 -15.97 -40.43 -7.61
N GLU A 6 -16.46 -41.46 -6.93
CA GLU A 6 -16.82 -41.38 -5.52
C GLU A 6 -15.54 -41.51 -4.67
N LEU A 7 -15.38 -40.66 -3.68
CA LEU A 7 -14.72 -40.87 -2.38
C LEU A 7 -14.19 -39.53 -1.83
N MET A 8 -14.90 -39.00 -0.87
CA MET A 8 -14.41 -38.56 0.44
C MET A 8 -15.52 -37.84 1.19
N ARG A 9 -16.33 -38.62 1.91
CA ARG A 9 -17.09 -38.10 3.08
C ARG A 9 -16.43 -38.72 4.32
N GLY A 10 -15.56 -37.99 5.00
CA GLY A 10 -15.04 -38.30 6.31
C GLY A 10 -15.61 -37.29 7.32
N ALA A 11 -16.72 -37.65 7.97
CA ALA A 11 -17.29 -36.85 9.05
C ALA A 11 -16.42 -36.99 10.31
N CYS A 12 -15.83 -35.90 10.76
CA CYS A 12 -15.15 -35.81 12.05
C CYS A 12 -16.18 -35.53 13.14
N SER A 13 -16.58 -36.56 13.89
CA SER A 13 -17.48 -36.43 15.03
C SER A 13 -16.70 -36.03 16.28
N TRP A 14 -16.93 -34.82 16.78
CA TRP A 14 -16.46 -34.41 18.11
C TRP A 14 -17.40 -34.97 19.16
N ARG A 15 -16.89 -35.89 19.98
CA ARG A 15 -17.59 -36.36 21.20
C ARG A 15 -17.33 -35.35 22.32
N THR A 16 -18.40 -34.73 22.80
CA THR A 16 -18.43 -33.96 24.03
C THR A 16 -18.50 -34.91 25.23
N SER A 17 -17.46 -35.00 26.02
CA SER A 17 -17.49 -35.65 27.34
C SER A 17 -17.97 -34.63 28.37
N ARG A 18 -19.15 -34.86 28.94
CA ARG A 18 -19.62 -34.18 30.17
C ARG A 18 -18.88 -34.78 31.36
N GLN A 19 -18.11 -33.98 32.06
CA GLN A 19 -17.68 -34.29 33.42
C GLN A 19 -18.57 -33.53 34.40
N THR A 20 -19.21 -34.28 35.25
CA THR A 20 -20.02 -33.82 36.38
C THR A 20 -19.09 -33.29 37.51
N SER A 21 -19.30 -32.05 37.90
CA SER A 21 -18.63 -31.43 39.06
C SER A 21 -19.33 -31.81 40.35
N GLN A 22 -18.63 -32.50 41.25
CA GLN A 22 -19.00 -32.62 42.66
C GLN A 22 -18.69 -31.32 43.41
N VAL A 23 -19.70 -30.83 44.11
CA VAL A 23 -19.64 -29.68 45.00
C VAL A 23 -19.06 -30.16 46.34
N CYS A 24 -17.91 -29.61 46.74
CA CYS A 24 -17.45 -29.66 48.14
C CYS A 24 -17.60 -28.29 48.77
N HIS A 25 -18.46 -28.18 49.74
CA HIS A 25 -18.54 -27.07 50.69
C HIS A 25 -17.41 -27.16 51.73
N HIS A 26 -16.61 -26.10 51.87
CA HIS A 26 -15.94 -25.73 53.12
C HIS A 26 -15.70 -24.21 53.12
N GLY A 27 -16.21 -23.48 53.91
CA GLY A 27 -16.00 -22.82 55.17
C GLY A 27 -15.12 -21.57 55.09
N SER A 28 -15.79 -20.43 55.22
CA SER A 28 -15.33 -19.13 55.78
C SER A 28 -13.83 -18.84 55.97
N ASN A 29 -13.35 -17.85 55.18
CA ASN A 29 -12.39 -16.84 55.65
C ASN A 29 -12.53 -15.53 54.83
N ARG A 30 -13.55 -14.73 55.16
CA ARG A 30 -13.65 -13.31 54.82
C ARG A 30 -12.93 -12.52 55.88
N ALA A 31 -11.76 -12.00 55.62
CA ALA A 31 -11.21 -10.77 56.22
C ALA A 31 -9.70 -10.57 55.98
N ARG A 32 -9.20 -10.56 54.72
CA ARG A 32 -7.84 -10.03 54.44
C ARG A 32 -7.59 -9.55 52.98
N SER A 33 -8.63 -9.44 52.14
CA SER A 33 -8.42 -9.02 50.73
C SER A 33 -8.75 -7.55 50.44
N SER A 34 -9.31 -6.77 51.36
CA SER A 34 -9.73 -5.38 51.02
C SER A 34 -8.63 -4.33 51.07
N ARG A 35 -7.45 -4.61 51.65
CA ARG A 35 -6.35 -3.62 51.69
C ARG A 35 -5.40 -3.69 50.51
N ARG A 36 -5.34 -4.81 49.76
CA ARG A 36 -4.46 -4.93 48.58
C ARG A 36 -5.11 -4.38 47.30
N ALA A 37 -6.43 -4.38 47.18
CA ALA A 37 -7.17 -3.81 46.05
C ALA A 37 -7.17 -2.27 46.06
N MET A 38 -7.12 -1.63 47.24
CA MET A 38 -7.05 -0.16 47.33
C MET A 38 -5.68 0.42 46.95
N HIS A 39 -4.58 -0.31 47.13
CA HIS A 39 -3.25 0.15 46.71
C HIS A 39 -3.02 0.04 45.21
N VAL A 40 -3.69 -0.87 44.50
CA VAL A 40 -3.60 -0.99 43.03
C VAL A 40 -4.43 0.10 42.36
N LEU A 41 -5.59 0.50 42.93
CA LEU A 41 -6.40 1.60 42.39
C LEU A 41 -5.78 2.99 42.67
N ALA A 42 -5.00 3.16 43.70
CA ALA A 42 -4.29 4.41 43.99
C ALA A 42 -3.06 4.59 43.08
N ALA A 43 -2.43 3.50 42.56
CA ALA A 43 -1.31 3.57 41.65
C ALA A 43 -1.74 3.84 40.18
N VAL A 44 -3.00 3.60 39.83
CA VAL A 44 -3.55 3.88 38.50
C VAL A 44 -4.00 5.36 38.36
N ASN A 45 -4.27 6.05 39.47
CA ASN A 45 -4.70 7.47 39.44
C ASN A 45 -3.55 8.48 39.55
N SER A 46 -2.29 8.07 39.64
CA SER A 46 -1.14 8.99 39.68
C SER A 46 -0.40 9.20 38.37
N SER A 47 -0.94 8.73 37.24
CA SER A 47 -0.35 8.92 35.91
C SER A 47 -1.15 9.83 34.97
N SER A 48 -1.88 10.83 35.48
CA SER A 48 -2.59 11.82 34.68
C SER A 48 -1.91 13.19 34.71
N ASN A 49 -0.60 13.23 34.49
CA ASN A 49 0.13 14.39 33.97
C ASN A 49 0.93 13.96 32.73
N GLN A 50 0.28 13.33 31.75
CA GLN A 50 0.72 13.52 30.38
C GLN A 50 0.32 14.96 30.05
N GLN A 51 1.24 15.91 30.22
CA GLN A 51 1.19 17.17 29.52
C GLN A 51 0.92 16.80 28.06
N ASP A 52 -0.05 17.46 27.41
CA ASP A 52 -0.25 17.39 25.96
C ASP A 52 1.04 17.85 25.29
N GLU A 53 1.99 16.93 25.09
CA GLU A 53 3.14 17.22 24.24
C GLU A 53 2.58 17.51 22.84
N PRO A 54 3.01 18.59 22.21
CA PRO A 54 2.51 18.94 20.88
C PRO A 54 2.75 17.77 19.94
N ILE A 55 1.71 17.37 19.20
CA ILE A 55 1.79 16.30 18.20
C ILE A 55 2.93 16.63 17.24
N ARG A 56 3.91 15.73 17.11
CA ARG A 56 5.06 15.89 16.23
C ARG A 56 4.62 16.03 14.78
N ARG A 57 5.20 16.99 14.08
CA ARG A 57 4.99 17.17 12.64
C ARG A 57 5.80 16.12 11.88
N VAL A 58 5.20 15.54 10.85
CA VAL A 58 5.82 14.49 10.03
C VAL A 58 6.06 15.02 8.63
N VAL A 59 7.28 14.91 8.14
CA VAL A 59 7.68 15.35 6.80
C VAL A 59 8.16 14.19 5.95
N VAL A 60 8.01 14.32 4.63
CA VAL A 60 8.57 13.41 3.64
C VAL A 60 9.93 13.96 3.23
N THR A 61 10.98 13.22 3.49
CA THR A 61 12.36 13.64 3.18
C THR A 61 12.96 12.87 2.02
N GLY A 62 12.40 11.71 1.67
CA GLY A 62 12.88 10.93 0.55
C GLY A 62 11.81 10.05 -0.05
N MET A 63 12.02 9.68 -1.31
CA MET A 63 11.14 8.83 -2.09
C MET A 63 11.94 7.84 -2.94
N GLY A 64 11.42 6.63 -3.11
CA GLY A 64 12.00 5.63 -4.00
C GLY A 64 10.92 4.73 -4.55
N LEU A 65 11.13 4.24 -5.76
CA LEU A 65 10.15 3.36 -6.41
C LEU A 65 10.81 2.38 -7.39
N VAL A 66 10.02 1.37 -7.72
CA VAL A 66 10.22 0.44 -8.84
C VAL A 66 8.88 0.30 -9.54
N SER A 67 8.79 0.62 -10.84
CA SER A 67 7.53 0.65 -11.58
C SER A 67 7.70 0.28 -13.06
N PRO A 68 6.62 -0.02 -13.79
CA PRO A 68 6.68 -0.27 -15.24
C PRO A 68 7.15 0.93 -16.07
N LEU A 69 7.12 2.15 -15.53
CA LEU A 69 7.55 3.39 -16.21
C LEU A 69 8.93 3.89 -15.75
N GLY A 70 9.72 3.03 -15.14
CA GLY A 70 11.05 3.36 -14.65
C GLY A 70 11.19 3.25 -13.14
N HIS A 71 12.43 3.41 -12.67
CA HIS A 71 12.82 3.08 -11.31
C HIS A 71 13.43 4.27 -10.56
N GLU A 72 13.50 5.44 -11.21
CA GLU A 72 13.91 6.72 -10.61
C GLU A 72 12.71 7.66 -10.58
N VAL A 73 12.59 8.43 -9.49
CA VAL A 73 11.42 9.29 -9.23
C VAL A 73 11.15 10.26 -10.38
N ASP A 74 12.18 10.94 -10.88
CA ASP A 74 12.05 11.91 -11.96
C ASP A 74 11.72 11.24 -13.30
N THR A 75 12.36 10.11 -13.61
CA THR A 75 12.07 9.35 -14.83
C THR A 75 10.62 8.88 -14.84
N PHE A 76 10.18 8.31 -13.74
CA PHE A 76 8.80 7.85 -13.56
C PHE A 76 7.80 9.02 -13.71
N TYR A 77 8.04 10.12 -12.99
CA TYR A 77 7.09 11.23 -13.02
C TYR A 77 7.04 11.95 -14.36
N ASN A 78 8.19 12.10 -15.05
CA ASN A 78 8.24 12.63 -16.40
C ASN A 78 7.52 11.74 -17.42
N ALA A 79 7.62 10.41 -17.30
CA ALA A 79 6.86 9.47 -18.10
C ALA A 79 5.35 9.59 -17.87
N LEU A 80 4.92 9.74 -16.59
CA LEU A 80 3.53 10.03 -16.25
C LEU A 80 3.05 11.35 -16.86
N LEU A 81 3.83 12.43 -16.74
CA LEU A 81 3.50 13.73 -17.32
C LEU A 81 3.41 13.71 -18.85
N ALA A 82 4.16 12.82 -19.50
CA ALA A 82 4.11 12.60 -20.93
C ALA A 82 2.92 11.71 -21.37
N GLY A 83 2.16 11.15 -20.43
CA GLY A 83 1.05 10.22 -20.72
C GLY A 83 1.52 8.88 -21.29
N GLN A 84 2.73 8.42 -20.93
CA GLN A 84 3.26 7.14 -21.40
C GLN A 84 2.56 5.98 -20.68
N SER A 85 2.24 4.92 -21.43
CA SER A 85 1.73 3.67 -20.84
C SER A 85 2.87 2.68 -20.61
N GLY A 86 2.92 2.10 -19.41
CA GLY A 86 3.78 0.96 -19.06
C GLY A 86 3.06 -0.38 -19.20
N ILE A 87 1.86 -0.40 -19.78
CA ILE A 87 1.07 -1.60 -19.97
C ILE A 87 1.40 -2.21 -21.32
N SER A 88 1.72 -3.48 -21.33
CA SER A 88 2.06 -4.24 -22.54
C SER A 88 1.62 -5.70 -22.43
N ARG A 89 1.86 -6.51 -23.46
CA ARG A 89 1.71 -7.95 -23.35
C ARG A 89 2.68 -8.50 -22.30
N ILE A 90 2.22 -9.48 -21.53
CA ILE A 90 3.03 -10.21 -20.55
C ILE A 90 4.07 -11.04 -21.31
N GLU A 91 5.33 -10.92 -20.92
CA GLU A 91 6.47 -11.65 -21.49
C GLU A 91 7.06 -12.68 -20.51
N GLY A 92 6.81 -12.53 -19.22
CA GLY A 92 7.39 -13.36 -18.16
C GLY A 92 6.94 -14.82 -18.16
N PHE A 93 5.81 -15.16 -18.83
CA PHE A 93 5.30 -16.53 -18.99
C PHE A 93 4.33 -16.61 -20.18
N ASP A 94 4.06 -17.84 -20.66
CA ASP A 94 3.12 -18.09 -21.74
C ASP A 94 1.68 -17.80 -21.29
N THR A 95 1.01 -16.87 -21.98
CA THR A 95 -0.36 -16.44 -21.70
C THR A 95 -1.38 -16.88 -22.76
N ALA A 96 -1.01 -17.78 -23.71
CA ALA A 96 -1.89 -18.13 -24.83
C ALA A 96 -3.27 -18.63 -24.39
N ASP A 97 -3.34 -19.39 -23.29
CA ASP A 97 -4.58 -19.94 -22.74
C ASP A 97 -5.29 -18.99 -21.73
N PHE A 98 -4.73 -17.80 -21.47
CA PHE A 98 -5.29 -16.86 -20.52
C PHE A 98 -6.23 -15.85 -21.22
N SER A 99 -7.38 -15.56 -20.63
CA SER A 99 -8.30 -14.54 -21.18
C SER A 99 -7.75 -13.11 -21.04
N THR A 100 -6.82 -12.89 -20.11
CA THR A 100 -6.05 -11.65 -19.93
C THR A 100 -4.59 -11.94 -20.20
N GLN A 101 -3.96 -11.21 -21.14
CA GLN A 101 -2.60 -11.41 -21.61
C GLN A 101 -1.74 -10.14 -21.46
N ILE A 102 -2.21 -9.17 -20.70
CA ILE A 102 -1.62 -7.83 -20.56
C ILE A 102 -1.39 -7.48 -19.10
N ALA A 103 -0.35 -6.71 -18.83
CA ALA A 103 -0.01 -6.22 -17.51
C ALA A 103 0.94 -5.00 -17.58
N GLY A 104 1.03 -4.26 -16.47
CA GLY A 104 2.15 -3.35 -16.21
C GLY A 104 3.33 -4.14 -15.65
N GLU A 105 4.01 -4.89 -16.49
CA GLU A 105 5.14 -5.77 -16.13
C GLU A 105 6.46 -4.99 -16.07
N ILE A 106 7.26 -5.25 -15.06
CA ILE A 106 8.64 -4.75 -14.97
C ILE A 106 9.55 -5.74 -15.69
N LYS A 107 10.00 -5.36 -16.89
CA LYS A 107 10.81 -6.23 -17.76
C LYS A 107 12.28 -6.26 -17.35
N GLU A 108 12.82 -5.12 -16.91
CA GLU A 108 14.22 -4.97 -16.55
C GLU A 108 14.34 -4.20 -15.23
N LEU A 109 15.21 -4.66 -14.34
CA LEU A 109 15.59 -3.99 -13.09
C LEU A 109 17.02 -4.37 -12.74
N ASP A 110 17.94 -3.41 -12.79
CA ASP A 110 19.25 -3.58 -12.18
C ASP A 110 19.15 -3.39 -10.66
N ALA A 111 19.11 -4.49 -9.93
CA ALA A 111 19.08 -4.50 -8.48
C ALA A 111 20.49 -4.55 -7.84
N SER A 112 21.54 -4.67 -8.65
CA SER A 112 22.93 -4.88 -8.17
C SER A 112 23.46 -3.78 -7.24
N PRO A 113 23.05 -2.49 -7.37
CA PRO A 113 23.46 -1.46 -6.41
C PRO A 113 22.83 -1.59 -5.02
N TYR A 114 21.71 -2.32 -4.94
CA TYR A 114 20.86 -2.37 -3.74
C TYR A 114 20.87 -3.72 -3.05
N ILE A 115 21.21 -4.79 -3.76
CA ILE A 115 21.11 -6.18 -3.28
C ILE A 115 22.37 -6.93 -3.67
N ILE A 116 22.99 -7.64 -2.69
CA ILE A 116 24.16 -8.48 -2.99
C ILE A 116 23.81 -9.57 -4.01
N LYS A 117 24.65 -9.79 -5.01
CA LYS A 117 24.45 -10.68 -6.15
C LYS A 117 23.96 -12.09 -5.78
N LYS A 118 24.44 -12.65 -4.66
CA LYS A 118 24.04 -13.99 -4.17
C LYS A 118 22.57 -14.00 -3.73
N LEU A 119 22.09 -12.92 -3.15
CA LEU A 119 20.73 -12.78 -2.62
C LEU A 119 19.76 -12.42 -3.75
N GLU A 120 20.14 -11.51 -4.64
CA GLU A 120 19.34 -11.03 -5.78
C GLU A 120 18.69 -12.15 -6.60
N LYS A 121 19.44 -13.25 -6.83
CA LYS A 121 18.98 -14.42 -7.60
C LYS A 121 18.04 -15.37 -6.82
N ARG A 122 17.85 -15.16 -5.52
CA ARG A 122 17.15 -16.09 -4.62
C ARG A 122 15.87 -15.52 -4.04
N VAL A 123 15.85 -14.22 -3.78
CA VAL A 123 14.70 -13.55 -3.18
C VAL A 123 13.53 -13.48 -4.14
N ASP A 124 12.32 -13.48 -3.59
CA ASP A 124 11.11 -13.21 -4.36
C ASP A 124 11.16 -11.82 -5.01
N LYS A 125 10.52 -11.65 -6.17
CA LYS A 125 10.45 -10.35 -6.86
C LYS A 125 9.89 -9.24 -5.96
N THR A 126 8.87 -9.55 -5.15
CA THR A 126 8.26 -8.60 -4.20
C THR A 126 9.32 -8.06 -3.22
N ILE A 127 10.14 -8.94 -2.64
CA ILE A 127 11.23 -8.56 -1.75
C ILE A 127 12.29 -7.73 -2.50
N LYS A 128 12.65 -8.16 -3.72
CA LYS A 128 13.62 -7.44 -4.56
C LYS A 128 13.18 -5.99 -4.78
N TYR A 129 11.93 -5.76 -5.19
CA TYR A 129 11.38 -4.44 -5.40
C TYR A 129 11.35 -3.59 -4.13
N MET A 130 11.00 -4.22 -2.99
CA MET A 130 10.98 -3.57 -1.69
C MET A 130 12.37 -3.09 -1.25
N LEU A 131 13.41 -3.93 -1.40
CA LEU A 131 14.78 -3.58 -1.08
C LEU A 131 15.29 -2.43 -1.96
N CYS A 132 15.02 -2.47 -3.26
CA CYS A 132 15.41 -1.42 -4.20
C CYS A 132 14.72 -0.10 -3.89
N SER A 133 13.38 -0.10 -3.77
CA SER A 133 12.63 1.14 -3.51
C SER A 133 12.97 1.77 -2.17
N GLY A 134 13.14 0.96 -1.11
CA GLY A 134 13.50 1.44 0.21
C GLY A 134 14.88 2.10 0.25
N LYS A 135 15.90 1.47 -0.35
CA LYS A 135 17.25 2.05 -0.41
C LYS A 135 17.31 3.31 -1.29
N LYS A 136 16.57 3.33 -2.42
CA LYS A 136 16.44 4.54 -3.24
C LYS A 136 15.79 5.69 -2.46
N ALA A 137 14.78 5.41 -1.64
CA ALA A 137 14.15 6.43 -0.80
C ALA A 137 15.16 7.04 0.20
N LEU A 138 16.00 6.22 0.82
CA LEU A 138 17.05 6.68 1.72
C LEU A 138 18.09 7.53 0.99
N ILE A 139 18.56 7.10 -0.17
CA ILE A 139 19.50 7.88 -1.01
C ILE A 139 18.89 9.24 -1.36
N HIS A 140 17.62 9.26 -1.75
CA HIS A 140 16.91 10.52 -2.05
C HIS A 140 16.76 11.43 -0.81
N ALA A 141 16.70 10.84 0.40
CA ALA A 141 16.70 11.56 1.67
C ALA A 141 18.09 12.07 2.11
N GLY A 142 19.13 11.85 1.29
CA GLY A 142 20.52 12.16 1.66
C GLY A 142 21.16 11.18 2.66
N LEU A 143 20.61 9.96 2.76
CA LEU A 143 21.08 8.90 3.65
C LEU A 143 21.59 7.73 2.80
N ASP A 144 22.90 7.68 2.54
CA ASP A 144 23.48 6.55 1.80
C ASP A 144 23.41 5.26 2.65
N PRO A 145 22.69 4.22 2.20
CA PRO A 145 22.59 2.94 2.90
C PRO A 145 23.93 2.24 3.16
N ASN A 146 24.94 2.53 2.35
CA ASN A 146 26.30 1.97 2.46
C ASN A 146 27.29 2.96 3.08
N GLY A 147 26.86 4.19 3.31
CA GLY A 147 27.69 5.30 3.77
C GLY A 147 27.82 5.42 5.30
N THR A 148 28.34 6.56 5.71
CA THR A 148 28.49 6.94 7.13
C THR A 148 27.26 7.65 7.67
N ASP A 149 26.45 8.27 6.80
CA ASP A 149 25.34 9.14 7.20
C ASP A 149 24.24 8.38 7.94
N ILE A 150 23.93 7.18 7.46
CA ILE A 150 22.95 6.31 8.11
C ILE A 150 23.39 5.87 9.52
N LYS A 151 24.73 5.78 9.76
CA LYS A 151 25.30 5.41 11.06
C LYS A 151 25.30 6.54 12.08
N GLN A 152 25.01 7.78 11.65
CA GLN A 152 24.86 8.92 12.53
C GLN A 152 23.45 9.01 13.13
N LEU A 153 22.48 8.26 12.57
CA LEU A 153 21.15 8.16 13.11
C LEU A 153 21.13 7.33 14.40
N ASP A 154 20.20 7.64 15.29
CA ASP A 154 19.84 6.68 16.34
C ASP A 154 19.03 5.54 15.70
N LEU A 155 19.72 4.45 15.39
CA LEU A 155 19.12 3.28 14.72
C LEU A 155 18.02 2.62 15.55
N SER A 156 17.98 2.85 16.88
CA SER A 156 16.90 2.34 17.73
C SER A 156 15.60 3.12 17.54
N ARG A 157 15.69 4.31 16.95
CA ARG A 157 14.54 5.20 16.64
C ARG A 157 14.26 5.30 15.14
N ALA A 158 14.93 4.47 14.34
CA ALA A 158 14.69 4.32 12.91
C ALA A 158 13.94 3.02 12.65
N GLY A 159 12.74 3.09 12.04
CA GLY A 159 11.85 1.94 11.84
C GLY A 159 11.47 1.71 10.38
N ILE A 160 10.80 0.58 10.11
CA ILE A 160 10.38 0.17 8.77
C ILE A 160 8.96 -0.39 8.79
N LEU A 161 8.09 0.19 7.99
CA LEU A 161 6.76 -0.34 7.68
C LEU A 161 6.62 -0.55 6.18
N MET A 162 7.05 -1.70 5.70
CA MET A 162 6.90 -2.09 4.30
C MET A 162 5.94 -3.27 4.19
N GLY A 163 4.78 -3.02 3.55
CA GLY A 163 3.71 -3.99 3.40
C GLY A 163 3.70 -4.72 2.07
N SER A 164 2.89 -5.78 1.98
CA SER A 164 2.56 -6.47 0.74
C SER A 164 1.18 -7.09 0.87
N ALA A 165 0.37 -7.03 -0.17
CA ALA A 165 -0.93 -7.70 -0.21
C ALA A 165 -0.78 -9.20 -0.46
N MET A 166 0.12 -9.57 -1.37
CA MET A 166 0.25 -10.93 -1.88
C MET A 166 1.47 -11.69 -1.33
N GLY A 167 2.45 -10.99 -0.78
CA GLY A 167 3.71 -11.60 -0.31
C GLY A 167 4.52 -12.22 -1.44
N GLY A 168 5.41 -13.12 -1.10
CA GLY A 168 6.27 -13.83 -2.04
C GLY A 168 5.56 -14.99 -2.73
N MET A 169 4.52 -14.70 -3.51
CA MET A 169 3.72 -15.71 -4.22
C MET A 169 4.56 -16.60 -5.14
N SER A 170 5.56 -16.05 -5.84
CA SER A 170 6.42 -16.81 -6.73
C SER A 170 7.23 -17.85 -5.96
N SER A 171 7.79 -17.46 -4.82
CA SER A 171 8.54 -18.37 -3.94
C SER A 171 7.67 -19.50 -3.40
N PHE A 172 6.43 -19.20 -3.01
CA PHE A 172 5.48 -20.19 -2.51
C PHE A 172 4.99 -21.11 -3.63
N SER A 173 4.63 -20.58 -4.80
CA SER A 173 4.20 -21.37 -5.96
C SER A 173 5.28 -22.35 -6.41
N ASN A 174 6.53 -21.91 -6.51
CA ASN A 174 7.67 -22.76 -6.87
C ASN A 174 7.92 -23.86 -5.81
N ALA A 175 7.66 -23.55 -4.53
CA ALA A 175 7.80 -24.55 -3.47
C ALA A 175 6.71 -25.62 -3.54
N VAL A 176 5.46 -25.23 -3.88
CA VAL A 176 4.35 -26.17 -4.10
C VAL A 176 4.63 -27.06 -5.32
N ASP A 177 5.11 -26.49 -6.43
CA ASP A 177 5.50 -27.24 -7.60
C ASP A 177 6.59 -28.27 -7.28
N ALA A 178 7.66 -27.87 -6.61
CA ALA A 178 8.73 -28.78 -6.17
C ALA A 178 8.20 -29.89 -5.25
N LEU A 179 7.26 -29.57 -4.36
CA LEU A 179 6.63 -30.56 -3.47
C LEU A 179 5.85 -31.63 -4.27
N VAL A 180 5.04 -31.18 -5.24
CA VAL A 180 4.16 -32.07 -6.02
C VAL A 180 4.96 -32.89 -7.02
N THR A 181 5.93 -32.29 -7.70
CA THR A 181 6.69 -32.95 -8.78
C THR A 181 7.87 -33.79 -8.27
N SER A 182 8.51 -33.38 -7.17
CA SER A 182 9.82 -33.92 -6.74
C SER A 182 9.89 -34.26 -5.25
N GLY A 183 8.85 -34.01 -4.47
CA GLY A 183 8.72 -34.28 -3.05
C GLY A 183 9.40 -33.27 -2.13
N HIS A 184 9.04 -33.31 -0.83
CA HIS A 184 9.44 -32.32 0.16
C HIS A 184 10.96 -32.07 0.30
N ARG A 185 11.79 -33.07 0.01
CA ARG A 185 13.25 -32.92 0.09
C ARG A 185 13.86 -32.01 -0.98
N LYS A 186 13.09 -31.67 -2.01
CA LYS A 186 13.49 -30.75 -3.10
C LYS A 186 12.96 -29.33 -2.92
N MET A 187 12.18 -29.08 -1.89
CA MET A 187 11.72 -27.73 -1.57
C MET A 187 12.89 -26.83 -1.19
N ASN A 188 12.81 -25.55 -1.63
CA ASN A 188 13.79 -24.53 -1.24
C ASN A 188 13.70 -24.27 0.28
N PRO A 189 14.80 -24.34 1.05
CA PRO A 189 14.79 -24.08 2.50
C PRO A 189 14.38 -22.64 2.84
N PHE A 190 14.44 -21.71 1.90
CA PHE A 190 14.01 -20.32 2.06
C PHE A 190 12.59 -20.07 1.56
N CYS A 191 11.83 -21.11 1.16
CA CYS A 191 10.48 -20.92 0.61
C CYS A 191 9.55 -20.19 1.59
N ILE A 192 9.58 -20.52 2.88
CA ILE A 192 8.76 -19.84 3.89
C ILE A 192 9.28 -18.42 4.16
N PRO A 193 10.57 -18.18 4.47
CA PRO A 193 11.08 -16.82 4.65
C PRO A 193 10.78 -15.89 3.47
N PHE A 194 10.89 -16.36 2.22
CA PHE A 194 10.65 -15.50 1.06
C PHE A 194 9.17 -15.38 0.66
N ALA A 195 8.28 -16.21 1.24
CA ALA A 195 6.85 -16.14 0.98
C ALA A 195 6.09 -15.20 1.94
N ILE A 196 6.55 -15.06 3.19
CA ILE A 196 5.82 -14.30 4.22
C ILE A 196 5.96 -12.79 4.04
N ASN A 197 4.87 -12.05 4.27
CA ASN A 197 4.75 -10.64 3.93
C ASN A 197 5.73 -9.71 4.67
N ASN A 198 6.14 -10.08 5.89
CA ASN A 198 7.02 -9.26 6.71
C ASN A 198 8.51 -9.33 6.33
N MET A 199 8.90 -10.29 5.49
CA MET A 199 10.33 -10.57 5.26
C MET A 199 11.05 -9.45 4.52
N GLY A 200 10.41 -8.77 3.58
CA GLY A 200 11.04 -7.66 2.87
C GLY A 200 11.45 -6.50 3.80
N GLY A 201 10.53 -6.08 4.69
CA GLY A 201 10.83 -5.07 5.72
C GLY A 201 11.87 -5.53 6.74
N ALA A 202 11.81 -6.81 7.13
CA ALA A 202 12.81 -7.41 8.03
C ALA A 202 14.20 -7.45 7.39
N MET A 203 14.30 -7.77 6.10
CA MET A 203 15.57 -7.78 5.37
C MET A 203 16.15 -6.38 5.19
N LEU A 204 15.31 -5.37 4.95
CA LEU A 204 15.76 -3.97 4.98
C LEU A 204 16.31 -3.60 6.35
N ALA A 205 15.61 -3.95 7.44
CA ALA A 205 16.06 -3.66 8.79
C ALA A 205 17.40 -4.33 9.12
N MET A 206 17.59 -5.59 8.73
CA MET A 206 18.86 -6.29 8.92
C MET A 206 20.01 -5.65 8.13
N ASP A 207 19.73 -5.16 6.93
CA ASP A 207 20.74 -4.58 6.04
C ASP A 207 21.14 -3.14 6.49
N LEU A 208 20.17 -2.39 7.01
CA LEU A 208 20.32 -1.00 7.45
C LEU A 208 20.70 -0.87 8.93
N GLY A 209 20.50 -1.91 9.71
CA GLY A 209 20.68 -1.88 11.17
C GLY A 209 19.54 -1.17 11.93
N PHE A 210 18.39 -0.95 11.30
CA PHE A 210 17.24 -0.27 11.92
C PHE A 210 16.57 -1.17 12.97
N MET A 211 16.46 -0.67 14.21
CA MET A 211 15.94 -1.40 15.36
C MET A 211 14.65 -0.82 15.94
N GLY A 212 14.12 0.25 15.33
CA GLY A 212 12.82 0.84 15.68
C GLY A 212 11.64 -0.06 15.26
N PRO A 213 10.41 0.47 15.25
CA PRO A 213 9.22 -0.31 14.89
C PRO A 213 9.37 -0.99 13.53
N ASN A 214 9.14 -2.33 13.48
CA ASN A 214 9.25 -3.10 12.25
C ASN A 214 8.16 -4.17 12.21
N TYR A 215 7.22 -4.01 11.29
CA TYR A 215 6.17 -4.97 10.99
C TYR A 215 5.61 -4.76 9.59
N SER A 216 4.81 -5.70 9.10
CA SER A 216 4.16 -5.62 7.80
C SER A 216 2.64 -5.51 7.95
N ILE A 217 2.03 -4.69 7.10
CA ILE A 217 0.59 -4.57 6.96
C ILE A 217 0.18 -5.27 5.65
N SER A 218 -0.99 -5.91 5.67
CA SER A 218 -1.61 -6.49 4.49
C SER A 218 -3.11 -6.18 4.52
N THR A 219 -3.53 -5.24 3.68
CA THR A 219 -4.90 -4.76 3.52
C THR A 219 -5.28 -4.67 2.05
N ALA A 220 -4.92 -5.73 1.30
CA ALA A 220 -5.08 -5.78 -0.15
C ALA A 220 -4.53 -4.52 -0.84
N CYS A 221 -5.29 -3.90 -1.75
CA CYS A 221 -4.83 -2.75 -2.51
C CYS A 221 -4.58 -1.48 -1.68
N ALA A 222 -5.07 -1.43 -0.43
CA ALA A 222 -4.86 -0.30 0.48
C ALA A 222 -3.56 -0.38 1.29
N THR A 223 -2.80 -1.48 1.17
CA THR A 223 -1.62 -1.79 1.99
C THR A 223 -0.60 -0.64 2.05
N GLY A 224 -0.27 -0.01 0.92
CA GLY A 224 0.71 1.08 0.87
C GLY A 224 0.30 2.28 1.72
N ASN A 225 -0.93 2.74 1.60
CA ASN A 225 -1.45 3.86 2.39
C ASN A 225 -1.52 3.52 3.88
N TYR A 226 -1.95 2.30 4.24
CA TYR A 226 -1.94 1.84 5.64
C TYR A 226 -0.53 1.85 6.22
N SER A 227 0.47 1.41 5.46
CA SER A 227 1.87 1.41 5.90
C SER A 227 2.39 2.83 6.14
N ILE A 228 2.14 3.76 5.20
CA ILE A 228 2.56 5.15 5.30
C ILE A 228 1.90 5.83 6.51
N HIS A 229 0.57 5.68 6.68
CA HIS A 229 -0.14 6.28 7.81
C HIS A 229 0.35 5.76 9.15
N ASN A 230 0.47 4.43 9.32
CA ASN A 230 0.91 3.86 10.60
C ASN A 230 2.38 4.23 10.90
N ALA A 231 3.24 4.36 9.90
CA ALA A 231 4.60 4.86 10.07
C ALA A 231 4.61 6.31 10.58
N ALA A 232 3.79 7.18 9.99
CA ALA A 232 3.62 8.55 10.46
C ALA A 232 3.11 8.62 11.90
N GLU A 233 2.20 7.73 12.29
CA GLU A 233 1.69 7.65 13.67
C GLU A 233 2.76 7.21 14.68
N HIS A 234 3.72 6.34 14.31
CA HIS A 234 4.87 6.04 15.16
C HIS A 234 5.72 7.28 15.43
N ILE A 235 5.95 8.12 14.42
CA ILE A 235 6.69 9.38 14.58
C ILE A 235 5.89 10.34 15.46
N ARG A 236 4.59 10.52 15.21
CA ARG A 236 3.71 11.42 15.99
C ARG A 236 3.67 11.09 17.47
N ARG A 237 3.71 9.78 17.81
CA ARG A 237 3.74 9.32 19.20
C ARG A 237 5.13 9.34 19.83
N GLY A 238 6.16 9.65 19.05
CA GLY A 238 7.53 9.64 19.53
C GLY A 238 8.16 8.25 19.66
N ASP A 239 7.58 7.20 19.05
CA ASP A 239 8.16 5.86 19.01
C ASP A 239 9.40 5.79 18.09
N ALA A 240 9.44 6.64 17.07
CA ALA A 240 10.52 6.75 16.10
C ALA A 240 10.75 8.21 15.68
N ASP A 241 11.93 8.52 15.18
CA ASP A 241 12.26 9.81 14.58
C ASP A 241 12.31 9.73 13.05
N LEU A 242 12.55 8.52 12.51
CA LEU A 242 12.55 8.22 11.09
C LEU A 242 11.85 6.88 10.83
N MET A 243 10.98 6.84 9.80
CA MET A 243 10.32 5.63 9.34
C MET A 243 10.45 5.49 7.82
N LEU A 244 10.93 4.34 7.36
CA LEU A 244 10.84 3.94 5.96
C LEU A 244 9.51 3.21 5.76
N ALA A 245 8.62 3.77 4.94
CA ALA A 245 7.25 3.33 4.82
C ALA A 245 6.81 3.13 3.36
N GLY A 246 6.07 2.06 3.09
CA GLY A 246 5.56 1.80 1.75
C GLY A 246 5.06 0.38 1.57
N ALA A 247 5.05 -0.09 0.32
CA ALA A 247 4.62 -1.45 -0.02
C ALA A 247 5.15 -1.90 -1.36
N SER A 248 5.08 -3.22 -1.59
CA SER A 248 5.48 -3.87 -2.82
C SER A 248 4.58 -5.06 -3.13
N ASP A 249 4.28 -5.28 -4.40
CA ASP A 249 3.73 -6.54 -4.89
C ASP A 249 4.29 -6.90 -6.28
N ALA A 250 4.41 -8.21 -6.54
CA ALA A 250 4.89 -8.77 -7.79
C ALA A 250 4.11 -10.06 -8.13
N ALA A 251 2.83 -9.89 -8.46
CA ALA A 251 1.90 -11.00 -8.69
C ALA A 251 1.66 -11.30 -10.19
N ILE A 252 2.46 -10.74 -11.11
CA ILE A 252 2.38 -11.05 -12.54
C ILE A 252 3.06 -12.40 -12.78
N MET A 253 2.27 -13.46 -12.57
CA MET A 253 2.64 -14.87 -12.71
C MET A 253 1.38 -15.69 -12.98
N PRO A 254 1.50 -16.96 -13.45
CA PRO A 254 0.33 -17.76 -13.82
C PRO A 254 -0.74 -17.87 -12.74
N SER A 255 -0.36 -18.14 -11.49
CA SER A 255 -1.35 -18.25 -10.38
C SER A 255 -1.94 -16.88 -9.98
N GLY A 256 -1.18 -15.79 -10.08
CA GLY A 256 -1.66 -14.43 -9.80
C GLY A 256 -2.67 -13.97 -10.86
N ILE A 257 -2.26 -13.96 -12.13
CA ILE A 257 -3.14 -13.59 -13.26
C ILE A 257 -4.36 -14.52 -13.31
N GLY A 258 -4.16 -15.84 -13.21
CA GLY A 258 -5.25 -16.82 -13.22
C GLY A 258 -6.26 -16.62 -12.09
N GLY A 259 -5.79 -16.29 -10.88
CA GLY A 259 -6.64 -16.01 -9.74
C GLY A 259 -7.54 -14.79 -9.96
N PHE A 260 -7.00 -13.69 -10.47
CA PHE A 260 -7.80 -12.49 -10.77
C PHE A 260 -8.69 -12.62 -12.00
N ILE A 261 -8.32 -13.47 -12.98
CA ILE A 261 -9.22 -13.88 -14.08
C ILE A 261 -10.43 -14.63 -13.50
N ALA A 262 -10.20 -15.57 -12.57
CA ALA A 262 -11.29 -16.32 -11.93
C ALA A 262 -12.23 -15.40 -11.13
N CYS A 263 -11.71 -14.31 -10.54
CA CYS A 263 -12.50 -13.25 -9.90
C CYS A 263 -13.24 -12.36 -10.91
N LYS A 264 -13.01 -12.51 -12.23
CA LYS A 264 -13.54 -11.64 -13.29
C LYS A 264 -13.20 -10.16 -13.12
N ALA A 265 -12.04 -9.88 -12.55
CA ALA A 265 -11.63 -8.52 -12.18
C ALA A 265 -10.77 -7.83 -13.24
N LEU A 266 -10.15 -8.60 -14.15
CA LEU A 266 -9.17 -8.10 -15.12
C LEU A 266 -9.79 -7.72 -16.46
N SER A 267 -9.25 -6.67 -17.06
CA SER A 267 -9.51 -6.28 -18.44
C SER A 267 -9.07 -7.38 -19.41
N LYS A 268 -9.83 -7.55 -20.49
CA LYS A 268 -9.55 -8.50 -21.57
C LYS A 268 -9.17 -7.80 -22.87
N ARG A 269 -8.82 -6.53 -22.83
CA ARG A 269 -8.46 -5.71 -24.01
C ARG A 269 -7.05 -6.03 -24.52
N ASN A 270 -6.79 -7.32 -24.81
CA ASN A 270 -5.48 -7.84 -25.19
C ASN A 270 -4.95 -7.27 -26.52
N GLY A 271 -5.84 -6.80 -27.41
CA GLY A 271 -5.49 -6.24 -28.72
C GLY A 271 -4.91 -4.84 -28.65
N GLU A 272 -5.21 -4.11 -27.56
CA GLU A 272 -4.79 -2.72 -27.36
C GLU A 272 -4.30 -2.54 -25.91
N PRO A 273 -3.16 -3.13 -25.51
CA PRO A 273 -2.69 -3.13 -24.11
C PRO A 273 -2.64 -1.74 -23.49
N GLU A 274 -2.08 -0.77 -24.18
CA GLU A 274 -1.88 0.61 -23.72
C GLU A 274 -3.21 1.34 -23.46
N ARG A 275 -4.31 0.86 -24.06
CA ARG A 275 -5.65 1.43 -23.93
C ARG A 275 -6.56 0.67 -22.99
N ALA A 276 -6.05 -0.36 -22.32
CA ALA A 276 -6.85 -1.26 -21.48
C ALA A 276 -7.24 -0.64 -20.15
N SER A 277 -6.31 0.03 -19.46
CA SER A 277 -6.61 0.76 -18.22
C SER A 277 -7.15 2.14 -18.56
N ARG A 278 -8.44 2.34 -18.27
CA ARG A 278 -9.20 3.54 -18.71
C ARG A 278 -10.18 4.02 -17.62
N PRO A 279 -9.66 4.56 -16.50
CA PRO A 279 -10.49 5.03 -15.41
C PRO A 279 -11.57 6.02 -15.87
N TRP A 280 -12.81 5.84 -15.37
CA TRP A 280 -14.02 6.64 -15.66
C TRP A 280 -14.51 6.61 -17.11
N ASP A 281 -13.90 5.85 -18.01
CA ASP A 281 -14.38 5.68 -19.39
C ASP A 281 -15.50 4.63 -19.46
N GLN A 282 -16.48 4.83 -20.35
CA GLN A 282 -17.60 3.91 -20.53
C GLN A 282 -17.15 2.52 -20.99
N GLY A 283 -16.06 2.47 -21.79
CA GLY A 283 -15.51 1.23 -22.34
C GLY A 283 -14.59 0.45 -21.40
N ARG A 284 -14.48 0.82 -20.10
CA ARG A 284 -13.68 0.09 -19.13
C ARG A 284 -14.29 -1.27 -18.81
N ASP A 285 -13.48 -2.31 -18.69
CA ASP A 285 -13.91 -3.70 -18.55
C ASP A 285 -13.21 -4.46 -17.41
N GLY A 286 -12.52 -3.76 -16.53
CA GLY A 286 -11.76 -4.31 -15.41
C GLY A 286 -10.40 -3.64 -15.27
N PHE A 287 -9.68 -3.94 -14.18
CA PHE A 287 -8.35 -3.38 -14.01
C PHE A 287 -7.28 -4.15 -14.80
N VAL A 288 -6.17 -3.51 -15.10
CA VAL A 288 -4.96 -4.15 -15.60
C VAL A 288 -4.02 -4.35 -14.41
N MET A 289 -3.55 -5.59 -14.17
CA MET A 289 -2.59 -5.85 -13.12
C MET A 289 -1.25 -5.18 -13.44
N GLY A 290 -0.63 -4.55 -12.44
CA GLY A 290 0.74 -4.07 -12.46
C GLY A 290 1.55 -4.69 -11.34
N GLU A 291 2.87 -4.50 -11.37
CA GLU A 291 3.79 -4.87 -10.30
C GLU A 291 4.74 -3.72 -9.96
N GLY A 292 5.29 -3.72 -8.76
CA GLY A 292 6.25 -2.70 -8.33
C GLY A 292 6.24 -2.43 -6.84
N ALA A 293 6.96 -1.38 -6.45
CA ALA A 293 7.10 -0.92 -5.08
C ALA A 293 7.23 0.59 -5.00
N GLY A 294 6.72 1.17 -3.92
CA GLY A 294 6.98 2.55 -3.53
C GLY A 294 7.42 2.63 -2.08
N ALA A 295 8.27 3.58 -1.77
CA ALA A 295 8.75 3.85 -0.42
C ALA A 295 8.91 5.35 -0.20
N LEU A 296 8.51 5.82 0.99
CA LEU A 296 8.77 7.16 1.50
C LEU A 296 9.67 7.06 2.73
N VAL A 297 10.57 8.01 2.89
CA VAL A 297 11.22 8.31 4.17
C VAL A 297 10.37 9.38 4.84
N LEU A 298 9.77 9.03 5.97
CA LEU A 298 9.02 9.93 6.85
C LEU A 298 9.92 10.27 8.03
N GLU A 299 9.95 11.55 8.42
CA GLU A 299 10.75 12.01 9.55
C GLU A 299 9.97 12.99 10.42
N ASP A 300 10.30 12.98 11.69
CA ASP A 300 10.00 14.09 12.58
C ASP A 300 10.60 15.38 12.01
N LEU A 301 9.82 16.46 12.02
CA LEU A 301 10.26 17.73 11.42
C LEU A 301 11.55 18.26 12.06
N ASP A 302 11.64 18.24 13.40
CA ASP A 302 12.79 18.76 14.11
C ASP A 302 14.04 17.91 13.84
N HIS A 303 13.86 16.58 13.75
CA HIS A 303 14.93 15.66 13.34
C HIS A 303 15.40 15.95 11.91
N ALA A 304 14.47 16.13 10.96
CA ALA A 304 14.78 16.44 9.57
C ALA A 304 15.55 17.77 9.42
N LEU A 305 15.09 18.82 10.13
CA LEU A 305 15.75 20.13 10.14
C LEU A 305 17.14 20.06 10.76
N ALA A 306 17.30 19.33 11.87
CA ALA A 306 18.59 19.20 12.57
C ALA A 306 19.67 18.56 11.70
N ARG A 307 19.32 17.60 10.84
CA ARG A 307 20.28 16.98 9.91
C ARG A 307 20.37 17.65 8.53
N GLY A 308 19.57 18.71 8.28
CA GLY A 308 19.54 19.40 6.98
C GLY A 308 18.92 18.57 5.85
N ALA A 309 17.92 17.73 6.16
CA ALA A 309 17.23 16.90 5.20
C ALA A 309 16.48 17.72 4.14
N PRO A 310 16.36 17.25 2.89
CA PRO A 310 15.40 17.81 1.95
C PRO A 310 13.97 17.56 2.48
N ILE A 311 13.11 18.58 2.48
CA ILE A 311 11.70 18.42 2.84
C ILE A 311 10.87 18.59 1.59
N LEU A 312 10.24 17.49 1.15
CA LEU A 312 9.51 17.40 -0.12
C LEU A 312 8.03 17.76 0.06
N ALA A 313 7.44 17.34 1.17
CA ALA A 313 6.06 17.63 1.57
C ALA A 313 5.91 17.38 3.07
N GLU A 314 4.81 17.86 3.64
CA GLU A 314 4.40 17.48 4.99
C GLU A 314 3.26 16.45 4.92
N TYR A 315 3.39 15.36 5.67
CA TYR A 315 2.30 14.43 5.92
C TYR A 315 1.37 15.00 6.99
N VAL A 316 0.13 15.31 6.65
CA VAL A 316 -0.78 16.00 7.57
C VAL A 316 -1.82 15.10 8.23
N GLY A 317 -2.06 13.91 7.69
CA GLY A 317 -3.00 12.97 8.28
C GLY A 317 -3.51 11.91 7.32
N GLY A 318 -4.39 11.09 7.83
CA GLY A 318 -5.07 10.05 7.06
C GLY A 318 -6.13 9.37 7.90
N ALA A 319 -6.86 8.45 7.29
CA ALA A 319 -7.83 7.64 8.00
C ALA A 319 -8.07 6.31 7.30
N PHE A 320 -8.65 5.40 8.05
CA PHE A 320 -9.09 4.08 7.59
C PHE A 320 -10.55 3.87 7.94
N THR A 321 -11.28 3.19 7.06
CA THR A 321 -12.63 2.68 7.29
C THR A 321 -12.81 1.33 6.61
N CYS A 322 -13.97 0.73 6.83
CA CYS A 322 -14.37 -0.48 6.14
C CYS A 322 -15.77 -0.30 5.58
N ASP A 323 -15.99 -0.75 4.34
CA ASP A 323 -17.32 -0.74 3.70
C ASP A 323 -18.30 -1.67 4.41
N ALA A 324 -17.81 -2.76 5.01
CA ALA A 324 -18.60 -3.81 5.66
C ALA A 324 -19.76 -4.29 4.76
N HIS A 325 -19.50 -4.42 3.44
CA HIS A 325 -20.50 -4.67 2.41
C HIS A 325 -20.27 -6.01 1.71
N HIS A 326 -19.17 -6.15 0.95
CA HIS A 326 -18.85 -7.34 0.15
C HIS A 326 -17.35 -7.58 0.10
N MET A 327 -16.92 -8.83 -0.22
CA MET A 327 -15.49 -9.17 -0.26
C MET A 327 -14.71 -8.44 -1.36
N THR A 328 -15.33 -8.19 -2.50
CA THR A 328 -14.66 -7.65 -3.70
C THR A 328 -15.35 -6.41 -4.28
N GLU A 329 -16.60 -6.15 -3.94
CA GLU A 329 -17.38 -5.04 -4.47
C GLU A 329 -17.42 -3.88 -3.47
N PRO A 330 -17.17 -2.62 -3.91
CA PRO A 330 -17.33 -1.46 -3.06
C PRO A 330 -18.80 -1.23 -2.69
N HIS A 331 -19.03 -0.52 -1.59
CA HIS A 331 -20.38 -0.08 -1.27
C HIS A 331 -20.90 0.86 -2.37
N PRO A 332 -22.07 0.59 -2.99
CA PRO A 332 -22.54 1.32 -4.19
C PRO A 332 -22.72 2.82 -3.96
N ASP A 333 -23.06 3.25 -2.73
CA ASP A 333 -23.18 4.67 -2.37
C ASP A 333 -21.84 5.31 -1.93
N GLY A 334 -20.72 4.58 -1.93
CA GLY A 334 -19.42 5.08 -1.49
C GLY A 334 -19.36 5.51 -0.03
N LYS A 335 -20.25 5.00 0.84
CA LYS A 335 -20.36 5.45 2.26
C LYS A 335 -19.06 5.27 3.04
N GLY A 336 -18.36 4.13 2.85
CA GLY A 336 -17.09 3.86 3.50
C GLY A 336 -16.00 4.84 3.06
N VAL A 337 -16.00 5.19 1.77
CA VAL A 337 -15.07 6.18 1.19
C VAL A 337 -15.35 7.58 1.73
N ILE A 338 -16.62 8.03 1.74
CA ILE A 338 -17.02 9.33 2.31
C ILE A 338 -16.55 9.41 3.77
N LEU A 339 -16.90 8.40 4.58
CA LEU A 339 -16.51 8.36 5.98
C LEU A 339 -14.98 8.37 6.17
N CYS A 340 -14.23 7.70 5.29
CA CYS A 340 -12.77 7.69 5.32
C CYS A 340 -12.21 9.10 5.11
N ILE A 341 -12.67 9.79 4.08
CA ILE A 341 -12.21 11.14 3.74
C ILE A 341 -12.60 12.13 4.84
N GLU A 342 -13.83 12.10 5.35
CA GLU A 342 -14.28 12.96 6.45
C GLU A 342 -13.45 12.78 7.72
N ARG A 343 -13.09 11.53 8.05
CA ARG A 343 -12.21 11.24 9.20
C ARG A 343 -10.80 11.74 8.97
N ALA A 344 -10.26 11.63 7.75
CA ALA A 344 -8.94 12.15 7.43
C ALA A 344 -8.89 13.67 7.52
N LEU A 345 -9.89 14.38 6.98
CA LEU A 345 -10.04 15.83 7.13
C LEU A 345 -10.11 16.24 8.61
N LYS A 346 -10.92 15.54 9.40
CA LYS A 346 -11.02 15.80 10.83
C LYS A 346 -9.70 15.57 11.57
N ALA A 347 -9.01 14.47 11.27
CA ALA A 347 -7.74 14.11 11.93
C ALA A 347 -6.60 15.06 11.58
N SER A 348 -6.61 15.61 10.36
CA SER A 348 -5.59 16.56 9.88
C SER A 348 -5.90 18.02 10.23
N GLY A 349 -7.14 18.34 10.63
CA GLY A 349 -7.61 19.72 10.81
C GLY A 349 -7.79 20.49 9.50
N ILE A 350 -7.67 19.81 8.35
CA ILE A 350 -7.82 20.41 7.01
C ILE A 350 -9.32 20.54 6.67
N GLN A 351 -9.68 21.70 6.09
CA GLN A 351 -11.03 21.89 5.59
C GLN A 351 -11.18 21.34 4.16
N ALA A 352 -12.34 20.82 3.81
CA ALA A 352 -12.57 20.21 2.49
C ALA A 352 -12.18 21.13 1.31
N HIS A 353 -12.41 22.44 1.42
CA HIS A 353 -12.09 23.40 0.36
C HIS A 353 -10.59 23.67 0.18
N GLU A 354 -9.74 23.27 1.13
CA GLU A 354 -8.28 23.39 1.03
C GLU A 354 -7.67 22.27 0.19
N VAL A 355 -8.37 21.11 0.10
CA VAL A 355 -7.91 19.97 -0.74
C VAL A 355 -8.18 20.32 -2.19
N ASN A 356 -7.12 20.51 -2.96
CA ASN A 356 -7.25 20.90 -4.37
C ASN A 356 -6.71 19.86 -5.36
N TYR A 357 -6.20 18.73 -4.88
CA TYR A 357 -5.79 17.59 -5.71
C TYR A 357 -6.12 16.25 -5.05
N VAL A 358 -6.58 15.29 -5.85
CA VAL A 358 -6.78 13.89 -5.46
C VAL A 358 -6.11 12.95 -6.46
N ASN A 359 -5.19 12.13 -5.99
CA ASN A 359 -4.78 10.92 -6.70
C ASN A 359 -5.78 9.83 -6.35
N ALA A 360 -6.68 9.52 -7.28
CA ALA A 360 -7.79 8.61 -7.05
C ALA A 360 -7.37 7.15 -7.16
N HIS A 361 -8.05 6.30 -6.43
CA HIS A 361 -7.87 4.86 -6.57
C HIS A 361 -8.28 4.35 -7.95
N ALA A 362 -9.35 4.83 -8.51
CA ALA A 362 -9.93 4.58 -9.83
C ALA A 362 -9.19 3.53 -10.69
N THR A 363 -9.61 2.28 -10.55
CA THR A 363 -8.91 1.09 -11.08
C THR A 363 -9.32 0.71 -12.49
N SER A 364 -10.17 1.48 -13.18
CA SER A 364 -10.79 1.10 -14.45
C SER A 364 -11.85 -0.02 -14.28
N THR A 365 -12.53 -0.05 -13.15
CA THR A 365 -13.65 -0.95 -12.89
C THR A 365 -14.97 -0.20 -12.92
N GLN A 366 -16.03 -0.83 -13.45
CA GLN A 366 -17.33 -0.16 -13.62
C GLN A 366 -17.89 0.36 -12.30
N ALA A 367 -17.91 -0.46 -11.27
CA ALA A 367 -18.48 -0.11 -9.97
C ALA A 367 -17.56 0.80 -9.14
N GLY A 368 -16.26 0.47 -9.08
CA GLY A 368 -15.29 1.15 -8.21
C GLY A 368 -15.08 2.61 -8.56
N ASP A 369 -14.82 2.89 -9.82
CA ASP A 369 -14.50 4.24 -10.29
C ASP A 369 -15.64 5.22 -10.02
N MET A 370 -16.89 4.80 -10.26
CA MET A 370 -18.05 5.68 -10.08
C MET A 370 -18.48 5.81 -8.61
N ALA A 371 -18.26 4.80 -7.79
CA ALA A 371 -18.49 4.89 -6.35
C ALA A 371 -17.53 5.91 -5.72
N GLU A 372 -16.24 5.86 -6.08
CA GLU A 372 -15.24 6.84 -5.65
C GLU A 372 -15.55 8.24 -6.18
N TYR A 373 -15.86 8.36 -7.48
CA TYR A 373 -16.15 9.66 -8.10
C TYR A 373 -17.32 10.38 -7.41
N ARG A 374 -18.41 9.64 -7.12
CA ARG A 374 -19.56 10.18 -6.36
C ARG A 374 -19.20 10.58 -4.94
N ALA A 375 -18.39 9.77 -4.26
CA ALA A 375 -17.92 10.07 -2.91
C ALA A 375 -17.07 11.36 -2.88
N LEU A 376 -16.14 11.50 -3.83
CA LEU A 376 -15.31 12.70 -3.97
C LEU A 376 -16.15 13.96 -4.26
N ASN A 377 -17.16 13.86 -5.13
CA ASN A 377 -18.06 14.99 -5.40
C ASN A 377 -18.93 15.37 -4.19
N THR A 378 -19.29 14.40 -3.35
CA THR A 378 -20.05 14.64 -2.13
C THR A 378 -19.22 15.43 -1.10
N VAL A 379 -17.96 15.03 -0.89
CA VAL A 379 -17.09 15.65 0.12
C VAL A 379 -16.46 16.95 -0.39
N PHE A 380 -16.13 17.01 -1.67
CA PHE A 380 -15.44 18.14 -2.30
C PHE A 380 -16.29 18.76 -3.43
N PRO A 381 -17.37 19.51 -3.12
CA PRO A 381 -18.26 20.07 -4.16
C PRO A 381 -17.66 21.28 -4.91
N HIS A 382 -16.47 21.77 -4.54
CA HIS A 382 -15.84 22.96 -5.11
C HIS A 382 -15.13 22.70 -6.45
N GLU A 383 -15.11 23.68 -7.33
CA GLU A 383 -14.59 23.59 -8.70
C GLU A 383 -13.05 23.56 -8.79
N SER A 384 -12.34 23.97 -7.73
CA SER A 384 -10.87 24.00 -7.73
C SER A 384 -10.23 22.62 -7.59
N LEU A 385 -11.00 21.57 -7.22
CA LEU A 385 -10.47 20.22 -7.13
C LEU A 385 -10.06 19.70 -8.51
N ARG A 386 -8.89 19.07 -8.57
CA ARG A 386 -8.44 18.26 -9.69
C ARG A 386 -8.21 16.84 -9.23
N MET A 387 -8.48 15.87 -10.09
CA MET A 387 -8.24 14.45 -9.82
C MET A 387 -7.67 13.73 -11.03
N ASN A 388 -6.90 12.69 -10.77
CA ASN A 388 -6.43 11.77 -11.79
C ASN A 388 -6.25 10.37 -11.21
N SER A 389 -5.96 9.39 -12.08
CA SER A 389 -5.56 8.04 -11.68
C SER A 389 -4.26 7.66 -12.38
N THR A 390 -3.22 7.41 -11.59
CA THR A 390 -1.92 6.89 -12.05
C THR A 390 -2.06 5.52 -12.71
N LYS A 391 -3.08 4.75 -12.31
CA LYS A 391 -3.34 3.40 -12.82
C LYS A 391 -3.70 3.35 -14.31
N SER A 392 -4.11 4.46 -14.91
CA SER A 392 -4.31 4.53 -16.36
C SER A 392 -3.04 4.19 -17.15
N MET A 393 -1.86 4.43 -16.55
CA MET A 393 -0.55 4.30 -17.19
C MET A 393 0.28 3.12 -16.67
N ILE A 394 0.17 2.77 -15.40
CA ILE A 394 1.01 1.71 -14.79
C ILE A 394 0.23 0.43 -14.44
N GLY A 395 -1.10 0.45 -14.61
CA GLY A 395 -1.97 -0.60 -14.09
C GLY A 395 -2.09 -0.53 -12.56
N HIS A 396 -2.67 -1.56 -11.98
CA HIS A 396 -2.92 -1.67 -10.55
C HIS A 396 -1.85 -2.54 -9.88
N LEU A 397 -0.94 -1.93 -9.13
CA LEU A 397 0.19 -2.60 -8.47
C LEU A 397 -0.21 -3.29 -7.14
N LEU A 398 -1.49 -3.58 -6.95
CA LEU A 398 -2.04 -4.24 -5.76
C LEU A 398 -1.63 -3.48 -4.47
N GLY A 399 -1.01 -4.16 -3.49
CA GLY A 399 -0.57 -3.51 -2.26
C GLY A 399 0.51 -2.44 -2.47
N GLY A 400 1.31 -2.54 -3.52
CA GLY A 400 2.31 -1.53 -3.90
C GLY A 400 1.71 -0.24 -4.49
N ALA A 401 0.44 -0.29 -4.97
CA ALA A 401 -0.19 0.82 -5.68
C ALA A 401 -0.19 2.12 -4.88
N GLY A 402 -0.75 2.11 -3.67
CA GLY A 402 -0.85 3.32 -2.84
C GLY A 402 0.50 3.95 -2.51
N ALA A 403 1.56 3.14 -2.38
CA ALA A 403 2.89 3.65 -2.11
C ALA A 403 3.52 4.36 -3.33
N VAL A 404 3.35 3.81 -4.55
CA VAL A 404 3.79 4.46 -5.79
C VAL A 404 2.95 5.72 -6.08
N GLU A 405 1.66 5.67 -5.79
CA GLU A 405 0.74 6.80 -5.92
C GLU A 405 1.04 7.91 -4.90
N ALA A 406 1.51 7.56 -3.69
CA ALA A 406 2.01 8.55 -2.74
C ALA A 406 3.26 9.27 -3.28
N VAL A 407 4.20 8.57 -3.93
CA VAL A 407 5.34 9.17 -4.63
C VAL A 407 4.85 10.14 -5.70
N ALA A 408 3.90 9.73 -6.57
CA ALA A 408 3.34 10.59 -7.59
C ALA A 408 2.62 11.82 -7.00
N THR A 409 1.94 11.65 -5.85
CA THR A 409 1.24 12.74 -5.15
C THR A 409 2.22 13.77 -4.58
N VAL A 410 3.31 13.32 -3.96
CA VAL A 410 4.37 14.22 -3.46
C VAL A 410 5.06 14.95 -4.61
N GLN A 411 5.30 14.27 -5.74
CA GLN A 411 5.84 14.91 -6.96
C GLN A 411 4.89 15.95 -7.55
N ALA A 412 3.58 15.73 -7.49
CA ALA A 412 2.61 16.74 -7.91
C ALA A 412 2.71 18.02 -7.06
N ILE A 413 2.88 17.87 -5.74
CA ILE A 413 3.11 19.00 -4.82
C ILE A 413 4.42 19.71 -5.15
N ALA A 414 5.51 18.96 -5.33
CA ALA A 414 6.85 19.51 -5.55
C ALA A 414 6.97 20.26 -6.87
N THR A 415 6.38 19.71 -7.96
CA THR A 415 6.52 20.24 -9.32
C THR A 415 5.45 21.24 -9.72
N GLY A 416 4.27 21.18 -9.10
CA GLY A 416 3.10 21.97 -9.52
C GLY A 416 2.51 21.52 -10.86
N TRP A 417 2.76 20.27 -11.26
CA TRP A 417 2.19 19.65 -12.46
C TRP A 417 1.44 18.38 -12.08
N LEU A 418 0.25 18.20 -12.66
CA LEU A 418 -0.54 16.97 -12.55
C LEU A 418 -0.39 16.15 -13.83
N HIS A 419 -0.13 14.85 -13.68
CA HIS A 419 -0.13 13.94 -14.81
C HIS A 419 -1.56 13.66 -15.29
N PRO A 420 -1.76 13.29 -16.56
CA PRO A 420 -3.08 12.93 -17.08
C PRO A 420 -3.55 11.57 -16.54
N SER A 421 -4.87 11.37 -16.58
CA SER A 421 -5.47 10.05 -16.79
C SER A 421 -5.60 9.86 -18.30
N ILE A 422 -4.93 8.86 -18.85
CA ILE A 422 -5.03 8.53 -20.26
C ILE A 422 -6.24 7.63 -20.54
N ASN A 423 -6.63 7.49 -21.82
CA ASN A 423 -7.69 6.59 -22.29
C ASN A 423 -9.12 6.96 -21.83
N LEU A 424 -9.35 8.14 -21.32
CA LEU A 424 -10.69 8.67 -21.04
C LEU A 424 -11.23 9.34 -22.31
N GLU A 425 -11.79 8.55 -23.21
CA GLU A 425 -12.30 8.97 -24.53
C GLU A 425 -13.80 9.22 -24.52
N GLU A 426 -14.55 8.31 -23.88
CA GLU A 426 -15.99 8.40 -23.67
C GLU A 426 -16.29 8.42 -22.15
N PRO A 427 -16.33 9.60 -21.52
CA PRO A 427 -16.56 9.70 -20.09
C PRO A 427 -17.88 9.06 -19.67
N GLU A 428 -17.87 8.35 -18.54
CA GLU A 428 -19.11 7.86 -17.92
C GLU A 428 -20.04 9.04 -17.63
N PRO A 429 -21.39 8.87 -17.86
CA PRO A 429 -22.36 9.93 -17.58
C PRO A 429 -22.22 10.47 -16.15
N GLY A 430 -22.08 11.80 -16.04
CA GLY A 430 -21.89 12.49 -14.77
C GLY A 430 -20.43 12.75 -14.39
N VAL A 431 -19.45 12.28 -15.16
CA VAL A 431 -18.04 12.65 -14.99
C VAL A 431 -17.78 14.03 -15.59
N ASP A 432 -17.36 14.97 -14.76
CA ASP A 432 -16.99 16.33 -15.16
C ASP A 432 -15.50 16.38 -15.55
N LEU A 433 -15.23 16.56 -16.84
CA LEU A 433 -13.87 16.66 -17.38
C LEU A 433 -13.12 17.91 -16.91
N ALA A 434 -13.80 18.93 -16.40
CA ALA A 434 -13.12 20.08 -15.80
C ALA A 434 -12.41 19.70 -14.49
N ARG A 435 -12.84 18.64 -13.85
CA ARG A 435 -12.29 18.12 -12.57
C ARG A 435 -11.29 16.99 -12.78
N VAL A 436 -11.38 16.24 -13.88
CA VAL A 436 -10.47 15.15 -14.18
C VAL A 436 -9.35 15.62 -15.11
N CYS A 437 -8.10 15.39 -14.74
CA CYS A 437 -6.95 15.68 -15.60
C CYS A 437 -6.91 14.63 -16.73
N ALA A 438 -7.71 14.83 -17.79
CA ALA A 438 -7.83 13.89 -18.91
C ALA A 438 -6.83 14.18 -20.03
N GLY A 439 -6.18 13.14 -20.54
CA GLY A 439 -5.39 13.14 -21.77
C GLY A 439 -4.05 13.88 -21.74
N VAL A 440 -3.98 15.05 -21.10
CA VAL A 440 -2.76 15.88 -21.06
C VAL A 440 -2.46 16.35 -19.66
N LYS A 441 -1.17 16.55 -19.37
CA LYS A 441 -0.73 17.13 -18.09
C LYS A 441 -1.29 18.53 -17.87
N GLN A 442 -1.56 18.89 -16.64
CA GLN A 442 -2.08 20.20 -16.25
C GLN A 442 -1.14 20.88 -15.24
N GLN A 443 -0.87 22.16 -15.45
CA GLN A 443 -0.21 22.97 -14.44
C GLN A 443 -1.23 23.33 -13.35
N HIS A 444 -0.91 22.97 -12.10
CA HIS A 444 -1.80 23.20 -10.97
C HIS A 444 -0.98 23.31 -9.68
N ALA A 445 -1.08 24.45 -9.02
CA ALA A 445 -0.41 24.63 -7.73
C ALA A 445 -1.10 23.76 -6.67
N VAL A 446 -0.48 22.63 -6.31
CA VAL A 446 -1.01 21.71 -5.32
C VAL A 446 -0.63 22.18 -3.93
N ASN A 447 -1.62 22.57 -3.13
CA ASN A 447 -1.43 23.00 -1.74
C ASN A 447 -1.67 21.84 -0.77
N VAL A 448 -2.81 21.17 -0.89
CA VAL A 448 -3.17 19.97 -0.13
C VAL A 448 -3.63 18.90 -1.11
N ALA A 449 -2.99 17.76 -1.04
CA ALA A 449 -3.29 16.60 -1.86
C ALA A 449 -3.80 15.44 -1.00
N LEU A 450 -4.69 14.63 -1.57
CA LEU A 450 -5.20 13.40 -0.99
C LEU A 450 -4.88 12.24 -1.92
N SER A 451 -4.39 11.12 -1.38
CA SER A 451 -4.18 9.87 -2.11
C SER A 451 -5.08 8.79 -1.53
N ASN A 452 -5.93 8.23 -2.38
CA ASN A 452 -6.91 7.20 -2.03
C ASN A 452 -6.42 5.80 -2.40
N SER A 453 -6.69 4.84 -1.54
CA SER A 453 -6.53 3.41 -1.87
C SER A 453 -7.63 2.59 -1.23
N PHE A 454 -8.31 1.78 -2.05
CA PHE A 454 -9.40 0.90 -1.61
C PHE A 454 -9.07 -0.54 -1.96
N GLY A 455 -9.33 -1.47 -1.03
CA GLY A 455 -8.91 -2.86 -1.16
C GLY A 455 -10.06 -3.84 -1.01
N PHE A 456 -9.91 -5.00 -1.63
CA PHE A 456 -10.76 -6.16 -1.37
C PHE A 456 -10.86 -6.40 0.15
N GLY A 457 -12.04 -6.81 0.63
CA GLY A 457 -12.38 -6.83 2.06
C GLY A 457 -13.07 -5.54 2.53
N GLY A 458 -13.27 -4.55 1.62
CA GLY A 458 -13.88 -3.26 1.94
C GLY A 458 -12.95 -2.30 2.67
N HIS A 459 -11.63 -2.50 2.57
CA HIS A 459 -10.65 -1.62 3.17
C HIS A 459 -10.59 -0.28 2.44
N ASN A 460 -10.89 0.80 3.13
CA ASN A 460 -10.74 2.16 2.62
C ASN A 460 -9.61 2.87 3.36
N SER A 461 -8.76 3.58 2.61
CA SER A 461 -7.75 4.45 3.18
C SER A 461 -7.60 5.72 2.36
N CYS A 462 -7.39 6.82 3.03
CA CYS A 462 -6.88 8.04 2.43
C CYS A 462 -5.76 8.63 3.28
N ILE A 463 -4.74 9.13 2.63
CA ILE A 463 -3.60 9.83 3.23
C ILE A 463 -3.48 11.20 2.60
N MET A 464 -3.02 12.18 3.39
CA MET A 464 -3.00 13.58 2.99
C MET A 464 -1.61 14.17 3.15
N PHE A 465 -1.21 14.90 2.12
CA PHE A 465 0.05 15.64 2.10
C PHE A 465 -0.24 17.11 1.81
N ARG A 466 0.60 17.99 2.33
CA ARG A 466 0.57 19.40 1.96
C ARG A 466 1.95 19.90 1.56
N LYS A 467 1.98 21.00 0.81
CA LYS A 467 3.21 21.71 0.52
C LYS A 467 3.83 22.18 1.85
N PHE A 468 5.10 21.84 2.03
CA PHE A 468 5.83 22.33 3.20
C PHE A 468 6.05 23.84 3.10
N VAL A 469 5.77 24.53 4.21
CA VAL A 469 6.07 25.94 4.41
C VAL A 469 6.93 26.00 5.67
N ALA A 470 8.14 26.54 5.51
CA ALA A 470 9.15 26.62 6.58
C ALA A 470 8.70 27.56 7.72
#